data_c4226f78177cc5fad81bfece7db79b1d
#
_entry.id   c4226f78177cc5fad81bfece7db79b1d
#
_cell.length_a   1.000
_cell.length_b   1.000
_cell.length_c   1.000
_cell.angle_alpha   90.00
_cell.angle_beta   90.00
_cell.angle_gamma   90.00
#
_symmetry.space_group_name_H-M   'P 1'
#
loop_
_entity.id
_entity.type
_entity.pdbx_description
1 polymer ?
#
loop_
_entity_poly.entity_id
_entity_poly.type
_entity_poly.pdbx_seq_one_letter_code
_entity_poly.pdbx_strand_id
1 'polypeptide(L)'
;MKPSFRILVPYHKKSYLYKNDFIIPVHVGRAQAVKNNSNKDLEWLLANTLGDDSGDNISLQNAYFNELTAIYWVWKNYEKIGNPEYVGFQHYRRFLCFNEGLSRNPGSWTVNYKKSPVNFLEDIGFSEENLQKMLIQNDGIVGFVKTPGLTVEKQYQLAERLDYHISDDLEALKNIIFEMRPDYSKPTVDYLKGNVQRFGNIFILKKEIFFDYCNFVFPILIEFLKRVDFSERSDYQKRLFVSERLTGIFFENLEKKGWRIKHSPVALLENSNLPIKPMPAFSEKSINCVFSVDNNYLPKLSVTISSLLKNCNDDFNYDLLILHTDLDEKKIQIFLKNFDDRKNISIRFINITPYVLSIPSKEFYIEIHVSIATYYRFFIQQIFSNYKKILYLDSDLVVLDDISTLFNTNLGQSYIGAARDVREKLAFKLNLKVSNNVNWKDYVINTLKLDNINSYFQAGVILFDLDKFKRCHFNLLETCLSELRRIKSPILSDQDVLNSVFKGHTFFFNTRWNIEWQILFEFPEYQKAMSSQDARQFRKALQSPAIIHYASSIKPWNHPANEFAEEWWRYARTTIYYERFIQELVFSQRKINSWALVIQLADKFLPRGTKRREFIKRIYRALHF
;
A
#
# COMPACT_ATOMS: atom_id res chain seq x y z
N MET A 1 41.63 14.67 5.81
CA MET A 1 40.57 15.22 4.94
C MET A 1 39.40 14.24 4.99
N LYS A 2 38.16 14.74 4.86
CA LYS A 2 36.98 13.85 4.72
C LYS A 2 36.99 13.25 3.32
N PRO A 3 36.76 11.93 3.16
CA PRO A 3 36.75 11.31 1.85
C PRO A 3 35.59 11.82 1.00
N SER A 4 35.86 12.11 -0.27
CA SER A 4 34.80 12.44 -1.23
C SER A 4 34.14 11.16 -1.77
N PHE A 5 32.81 11.14 -1.92
CA PHE A 5 32.10 9.97 -2.43
C PHE A 5 30.87 10.35 -3.26
N ARG A 6 30.47 9.44 -4.14
CA ARG A 6 29.22 9.49 -4.90
C ARG A 6 28.54 8.14 -4.86
N ILE A 7 27.23 8.15 -4.64
CA ILE A 7 26.40 6.95 -4.59
C ILE A 7 25.41 7.00 -5.75
N LEU A 8 25.54 6.04 -6.66
CA LEU A 8 24.62 5.93 -7.79
C LEU A 8 23.47 5.01 -7.45
N VAL A 9 22.27 5.43 -7.82
CA VAL A 9 21.05 4.67 -7.57
C VAL A 9 20.33 4.41 -8.90
N PRO A 10 20.42 3.19 -9.45
CA PRO A 10 19.74 2.76 -10.65
C PRO A 10 18.22 2.81 -10.55
N TYR A 11 17.57 3.43 -11.54
CA TYR A 11 16.13 3.49 -11.75
C TYR A 11 15.77 2.97 -13.14
N HIS A 12 14.69 2.18 -13.24
CA HIS A 12 14.11 1.72 -14.50
C HIS A 12 12.61 2.02 -14.60
N LYS A 13 12.04 2.62 -13.55
CA LYS A 13 10.63 3.04 -13.48
C LYS A 13 10.47 4.21 -12.51
N LYS A 14 9.35 4.91 -12.60
CA LYS A 14 8.96 5.96 -11.66
C LYS A 14 8.84 5.41 -10.25
N SER A 15 9.52 6.05 -9.31
CA SER A 15 9.61 5.63 -7.90
C SER A 15 9.96 6.82 -7.02
N TYR A 16 9.93 6.65 -5.69
CA TYR A 16 10.47 7.67 -4.79
C TYR A 16 11.91 7.98 -5.15
N LEU A 17 12.22 9.25 -5.34
CA LEU A 17 13.51 9.70 -5.86
C LEU A 17 14.45 10.07 -4.73
N TYR A 18 15.50 9.29 -4.55
CA TYR A 18 16.63 9.64 -3.67
C TYR A 18 17.64 10.46 -4.45
N LYS A 19 17.78 11.74 -4.10
CA LYS A 19 18.71 12.68 -4.74
C LYS A 19 19.16 13.72 -3.72
N ASN A 20 20.48 13.90 -3.59
CA ASN A 20 21.10 14.93 -2.78
C ASN A 20 22.55 15.17 -3.30
N ASP A 21 23.41 15.84 -2.52
CA ASP A 21 24.77 16.20 -2.94
C ASP A 21 25.67 14.99 -3.20
N PHE A 22 25.39 13.83 -2.60
CA PHE A 22 26.17 12.60 -2.79
C PHE A 22 25.39 11.45 -3.44
N ILE A 23 24.08 11.52 -3.56
CA ILE A 23 23.24 10.50 -4.21
C ILE A 23 22.83 10.98 -5.61
N ILE A 24 23.20 10.20 -6.63
CA ILE A 24 22.91 10.45 -8.04
C ILE A 24 21.94 9.37 -8.56
N PRO A 25 20.69 9.72 -8.87
CA PRO A 25 19.77 8.79 -9.53
C PRO A 25 20.16 8.60 -11.00
N VAL A 26 20.23 7.33 -11.47
CA VAL A 26 20.65 6.98 -12.82
C VAL A 26 19.57 6.15 -13.52
N HIS A 27 19.18 6.53 -14.73
CA HIS A 27 18.31 5.72 -15.59
C HIS A 27 19.15 4.66 -16.30
N VAL A 28 18.97 3.41 -15.91
CA VAL A 28 19.68 2.27 -16.53
C VAL A 28 18.97 1.81 -17.79
N GLY A 29 19.73 1.55 -18.84
CA GLY A 29 19.23 1.19 -20.15
C GLY A 29 18.49 2.33 -20.86
N ARG A 30 18.88 3.57 -20.61
CA ARG A 30 18.21 4.75 -21.20
C ARG A 30 18.16 4.67 -22.73
N ALA A 31 19.27 4.30 -23.39
CA ALA A 31 19.30 4.17 -24.85
C ALA A 31 18.29 3.14 -25.37
N GLN A 32 18.16 2.00 -24.68
CA GLN A 32 17.20 0.95 -25.04
C GLN A 32 15.75 1.43 -24.80
N ALA A 33 15.49 2.11 -23.67
CA ALA A 33 14.16 2.62 -23.34
C ALA A 33 13.69 3.70 -24.32
N VAL A 34 14.56 4.62 -24.73
CA VAL A 34 14.28 5.65 -25.74
C VAL A 34 14.02 5.02 -27.11
N LYS A 35 14.86 4.05 -27.53
CA LYS A 35 14.70 3.36 -28.82
C LYS A 35 13.35 2.63 -28.92
N ASN A 36 12.94 1.96 -27.86
CA ASN A 36 11.73 1.12 -27.88
C ASN A 36 10.46 1.91 -27.59
N ASN A 37 10.55 3.11 -27.01
CA ASN A 37 9.44 3.98 -26.58
C ASN A 37 8.30 3.25 -25.84
N SER A 38 8.62 2.17 -25.14
CA SER A 38 7.65 1.28 -24.50
C SER A 38 7.51 1.51 -22.98
N ASN A 39 8.35 2.36 -22.40
CA ASN A 39 8.35 2.62 -20.95
C ASN A 39 7.39 3.76 -20.61
N LYS A 40 6.27 3.44 -19.99
CA LYS A 40 5.26 4.44 -19.53
C LYS A 40 5.83 5.51 -18.59
N ASP A 41 6.97 5.27 -17.97
CA ASP A 41 7.61 6.17 -17.03
C ASP A 41 8.80 6.95 -17.66
N LEU A 42 9.00 6.83 -18.99
CA LEU A 42 10.17 7.36 -19.69
C LEU A 42 10.34 8.88 -19.51
N GLU A 43 9.30 9.66 -19.69
CA GLU A 43 9.36 11.12 -19.51
C GLU A 43 9.83 11.50 -18.10
N TRP A 44 9.29 10.82 -17.09
CA TRP A 44 9.68 11.06 -15.70
C TRP A 44 11.15 10.70 -15.47
N LEU A 45 11.61 9.56 -16.00
CA LEU A 45 13.00 9.09 -15.89
C LEU A 45 13.95 10.09 -16.57
N LEU A 46 13.62 10.54 -17.77
CA LEU A 46 14.44 11.54 -18.51
C LEU A 46 14.57 12.87 -17.75
N ALA A 47 13.49 13.32 -17.11
CA ALA A 47 13.47 14.59 -16.38
C ALA A 47 14.19 14.54 -15.02
N ASN A 48 14.28 13.37 -14.37
CA ASN A 48 14.69 13.29 -12.98
C ASN A 48 15.99 12.53 -12.71
N THR A 49 16.56 11.85 -13.72
CA THR A 49 17.73 10.98 -13.56
C THR A 49 18.82 11.28 -14.57
N LEU A 50 20.06 10.99 -14.21
CA LEU A 50 21.19 10.98 -15.14
C LEU A 50 21.05 9.75 -16.07
N GLY A 51 21.50 9.87 -17.34
CA GLY A 51 21.48 8.72 -18.26
C GLY A 51 22.78 7.93 -18.24
N ASP A 52 22.67 6.62 -18.46
CA ASP A 52 23.80 5.71 -18.68
C ASP A 52 24.18 5.55 -20.17
N ASP A 53 23.70 6.47 -21.02
CA ASP A 53 23.75 6.40 -22.51
C ASP A 53 24.74 7.37 -23.16
N SER A 54 25.52 8.10 -22.36
CA SER A 54 26.49 9.09 -22.87
C SER A 54 27.94 8.57 -22.82
N GLY A 55 28.77 8.92 -23.82
CA GLY A 55 30.16 8.46 -23.88
C GLY A 55 30.26 6.96 -24.15
N ASP A 56 31.34 6.30 -23.62
CA ASP A 56 31.49 4.83 -23.72
C ASP A 56 30.47 4.15 -22.78
N ASN A 57 29.54 3.36 -23.33
CA ASN A 57 28.42 2.78 -22.60
C ASN A 57 27.93 1.48 -23.25
N ILE A 58 27.16 0.69 -22.47
CA ILE A 58 26.44 -0.51 -22.88
C ILE A 58 24.94 -0.40 -22.63
N SER A 59 24.37 0.80 -22.65
CA SER A 59 22.97 1.10 -22.32
C SER A 59 21.96 0.32 -23.18
N LEU A 60 22.29 0.04 -24.46
CA LEU A 60 21.47 -0.80 -25.35
C LEU A 60 21.41 -2.28 -24.94
N GLN A 61 22.33 -2.75 -24.10
CA GLN A 61 22.41 -4.13 -23.64
C GLN A 61 21.75 -4.34 -22.26
N ASN A 62 20.92 -3.41 -21.82
CA ASN A 62 20.29 -3.45 -20.50
C ASN A 62 19.45 -4.72 -20.25
N ALA A 63 18.91 -5.34 -21.29
CA ALA A 63 18.19 -6.63 -21.18
C ALA A 63 19.03 -7.73 -20.52
N TYR A 64 20.35 -7.69 -20.71
CA TYR A 64 21.31 -8.63 -20.12
C TYR A 64 21.95 -8.06 -18.84
N PHE A 65 22.42 -6.82 -18.90
CA PHE A 65 23.28 -6.22 -17.87
C PHE A 65 22.52 -5.53 -16.73
N ASN A 66 21.23 -5.17 -16.89
CA ASN A 66 20.42 -4.47 -15.88
C ASN A 66 21.18 -3.28 -15.24
N GLU A 67 21.32 -3.27 -13.89
CA GLU A 67 22.06 -2.23 -13.13
C GLU A 67 23.53 -2.12 -13.50
N LEU A 68 24.11 -3.16 -14.05
CA LEU A 68 25.51 -3.15 -14.49
C LEU A 68 25.78 -2.16 -15.61
N THR A 69 24.75 -1.74 -16.39
CA THR A 69 24.92 -0.69 -17.41
C THR A 69 25.34 0.63 -16.79
N ALA A 70 24.81 0.97 -15.60
CA ALA A 70 25.25 2.14 -14.85
C ALA A 70 26.65 1.96 -14.28
N ILE A 71 27.02 0.75 -13.80
CA ILE A 71 28.36 0.46 -13.28
C ILE A 71 29.40 0.60 -14.41
N TYR A 72 29.12 0.03 -15.61
CA TYR A 72 29.96 0.18 -16.78
C TYR A 72 30.11 1.65 -17.19
N TRP A 73 29.00 2.37 -17.27
CA TRP A 73 29.01 3.76 -17.66
C TRP A 73 29.86 4.62 -16.72
N VAL A 74 29.76 4.41 -15.40
CA VAL A 74 30.61 5.11 -14.42
C VAL A 74 32.07 4.75 -14.61
N TRP A 75 32.40 3.47 -14.80
CA TRP A 75 33.77 3.04 -15.04
C TRP A 75 34.41 3.75 -16.23
N LYS A 76 33.68 3.91 -17.32
CA LYS A 76 34.16 4.52 -18.57
C LYS A 76 34.07 6.05 -18.59
N ASN A 77 33.28 6.66 -17.72
CA ASN A 77 33.02 8.11 -17.70
C ASN A 77 33.13 8.66 -16.27
N TYR A 78 34.13 8.24 -15.51
CA TYR A 78 34.26 8.53 -14.09
C TYR A 78 34.35 10.03 -13.77
N GLU A 79 34.89 10.83 -14.69
CA GLU A 79 34.96 12.29 -14.60
C GLU A 79 33.58 12.95 -14.55
N LYS A 80 32.58 12.35 -15.20
CA LYS A 80 31.20 12.90 -15.22
C LYS A 80 30.49 12.84 -13.86
N ILE A 81 31.02 12.03 -12.92
CA ILE A 81 30.51 12.01 -11.53
C ILE A 81 31.40 12.80 -10.57
N GLY A 82 32.38 13.57 -11.09
CA GLY A 82 33.23 14.48 -10.31
C GLY A 82 34.49 13.85 -9.70
N ASN A 83 34.96 12.73 -10.22
CA ASN A 83 36.20 12.04 -9.76
C ASN A 83 36.25 11.81 -8.24
N PRO A 84 35.24 11.25 -7.59
CA PRO A 84 35.23 11.03 -6.15
C PRO A 84 36.29 10.00 -5.73
N GLU A 85 36.71 10.05 -4.46
CA GLU A 85 37.63 9.05 -3.87
C GLU A 85 36.92 7.69 -3.72
N TYR A 86 35.63 7.70 -3.42
CA TYR A 86 34.81 6.50 -3.32
C TYR A 86 33.57 6.59 -4.24
N VAL A 87 33.19 5.46 -4.82
CA VAL A 87 31.94 5.32 -5.58
C VAL A 87 31.13 4.15 -5.05
N GLY A 88 29.83 4.34 -4.93
CA GLY A 88 28.92 3.31 -4.47
C GLY A 88 27.73 3.10 -5.41
N PHE A 89 27.18 1.89 -5.38
CA PHE A 89 25.98 1.52 -6.10
C PHE A 89 24.97 0.94 -5.12
N GLN A 90 23.75 1.48 -5.16
CA GLN A 90 22.60 1.01 -4.41
C GLN A 90 21.49 0.72 -5.43
N HIS A 91 20.30 0.29 -4.99
CA HIS A 91 19.13 0.22 -5.87
C HIS A 91 18.06 1.15 -5.34
N TYR A 92 17.12 1.60 -6.17
CA TYR A 92 16.05 2.52 -5.76
C TYR A 92 15.19 2.03 -4.57
N ARG A 93 15.28 0.74 -4.21
CA ARG A 93 14.61 0.14 -3.06
C ARG A 93 15.54 -0.64 -2.13
N ARG A 94 16.84 -0.71 -2.42
CA ARG A 94 17.78 -1.51 -1.63
C ARG A 94 19.03 -0.71 -1.35
N PHE A 95 19.32 -0.52 -0.07
CA PHE A 95 20.45 0.24 0.40
C PHE A 95 21.19 -0.53 1.49
N LEU A 96 22.49 -0.31 1.60
CA LEU A 96 23.26 -0.76 2.76
C LEU A 96 22.64 -0.20 4.03
N CYS A 97 22.47 -1.04 5.05
CA CYS A 97 21.83 -0.70 6.32
C CYS A 97 22.88 -0.55 7.41
N PHE A 98 22.98 0.63 7.98
CA PHE A 98 23.95 0.96 9.04
C PHE A 98 23.32 1.12 10.42
N ASN A 99 22.01 0.92 10.53
CA ASN A 99 21.29 0.91 11.80
C ASN A 99 21.28 -0.50 12.39
N GLU A 100 22.08 -0.72 13.43
CA GLU A 100 22.23 -2.01 14.13
C GLU A 100 20.96 -2.45 14.88
N GLY A 101 20.05 -1.53 15.16
CA GLY A 101 18.73 -1.82 15.77
C GLY A 101 17.75 -2.51 14.81
N LEU A 102 18.06 -2.57 13.52
CA LEU A 102 17.24 -3.22 12.51
C LEU A 102 17.77 -4.62 12.21
N SER A 103 16.91 -5.64 12.33
CA SER A 103 17.26 -7.03 12.08
C SER A 103 16.54 -7.60 10.86
N ARG A 104 17.15 -8.61 10.22
CA ARG A 104 16.53 -9.37 9.14
C ARG A 104 15.46 -10.33 9.68
N ASN A 105 14.37 -10.47 8.94
CA ASN A 105 13.43 -11.55 9.20
C ASN A 105 14.06 -12.92 8.87
N PRO A 106 13.73 -13.98 9.63
CA PRO A 106 14.13 -15.34 9.27
C PRO A 106 13.77 -15.66 7.81
N GLY A 107 14.73 -16.19 7.05
CA GLY A 107 14.54 -16.53 5.63
C GLY A 107 14.66 -15.37 4.64
N SER A 108 14.73 -14.11 5.08
CA SER A 108 14.99 -12.97 4.19
C SER A 108 16.48 -12.69 4.05
N TRP A 109 16.91 -12.25 2.86
CA TRP A 109 18.26 -11.74 2.65
C TRP A 109 18.40 -10.23 2.89
N THR A 110 17.27 -9.54 3.16
CA THR A 110 17.20 -8.10 3.44
C THR A 110 16.56 -7.82 4.78
N VAL A 111 16.85 -6.63 5.33
CA VAL A 111 16.08 -5.99 6.39
C VAL A 111 14.86 -5.33 5.73
N ASN A 112 13.67 -5.86 5.96
CA ASN A 112 12.46 -5.36 5.31
C ASN A 112 11.96 -4.09 6.00
N TYR A 113 11.89 -2.99 5.24
CA TYR A 113 11.42 -1.69 5.71
C TYR A 113 10.05 -1.38 5.12
N LYS A 114 9.05 -1.25 6.01
CA LYS A 114 7.62 -1.12 5.64
C LYS A 114 7.04 0.28 5.83
N LYS A 115 7.86 1.23 6.33
CA LYS A 115 7.42 2.60 6.58
C LYS A 115 7.57 3.48 5.33
N SER A 116 7.35 4.79 5.50
CA SER A 116 7.45 5.80 4.45
C SER A 116 8.83 5.83 3.77
N PRO A 117 8.90 5.95 2.44
CA PRO A 117 10.15 6.15 1.72
C PRO A 117 10.88 7.45 2.11
N VAL A 118 10.16 8.44 2.65
CA VAL A 118 10.73 9.74 3.05
C VAL A 118 11.81 9.57 4.12
N ASN A 119 11.57 8.75 5.12
CA ASN A 119 12.48 8.56 6.26
C ASN A 119 13.40 7.33 6.09
N PHE A 120 13.31 6.65 4.94
CA PHE A 120 14.01 5.39 4.75
C PHE A 120 15.52 5.49 4.96
N LEU A 121 16.18 6.46 4.32
CA LEU A 121 17.64 6.60 4.43
C LEU A 121 18.09 6.94 5.85
N GLU A 122 17.34 7.82 6.55
CA GLU A 122 17.61 8.18 7.93
C GLU A 122 17.43 6.97 8.87
N ASP A 123 16.29 6.28 8.77
CA ASP A 123 15.96 5.14 9.62
C ASP A 123 16.95 3.97 9.48
N ILE A 124 17.50 3.74 8.27
CA ILE A 124 18.54 2.72 8.04
C ILE A 124 19.94 3.21 8.33
N GLY A 125 20.12 4.47 8.78
CA GLY A 125 21.41 5.07 9.08
C GLY A 125 22.27 5.42 7.85
N PHE A 126 21.68 5.51 6.65
CA PHE A 126 22.38 5.85 5.40
C PHE A 126 22.49 7.37 5.24
N SER A 127 23.33 7.98 6.07
CA SER A 127 23.58 9.42 6.10
C SER A 127 25.01 9.75 5.67
N GLU A 128 25.22 11.01 5.24
CA GLU A 128 26.55 11.49 4.85
C GLU A 128 27.56 11.33 5.99
N GLU A 129 27.15 11.68 7.22
CA GLU A 129 28.02 11.60 8.41
C GLU A 129 28.46 10.15 8.69
N ASN A 130 27.52 9.21 8.67
CA ASN A 130 27.83 7.79 8.90
C ASN A 130 28.72 7.22 7.80
N LEU A 131 28.42 7.56 6.53
CA LEU A 131 29.28 7.15 5.40
C LEU A 131 30.71 7.68 5.56
N GLN A 132 30.90 8.96 5.88
CA GLN A 132 32.23 9.53 6.10
C GLN A 132 32.98 8.79 7.20
N LYS A 133 32.34 8.52 8.35
CA LYS A 133 32.96 7.77 9.45
C LYS A 133 33.42 6.37 9.02
N MET A 134 32.60 5.68 8.24
CA MET A 134 32.94 4.31 7.79
C MET A 134 34.03 4.29 6.72
N LEU A 135 34.01 5.23 5.77
CA LEU A 135 34.95 5.26 4.66
C LEU A 135 36.38 5.70 5.11
N ILE A 136 36.50 6.42 6.22
CA ILE A 136 37.81 6.67 6.84
C ILE A 136 38.46 5.37 7.33
N GLN A 137 37.69 4.42 7.80
CA GLN A 137 38.16 3.18 8.40
C GLN A 137 38.24 2.00 7.44
N ASN A 138 37.55 2.06 6.30
CA ASN A 138 37.38 0.96 5.37
C ASN A 138 37.69 1.40 3.94
N ASP A 139 38.25 0.51 3.17
CA ASP A 139 38.57 0.71 1.74
C ASP A 139 37.36 0.32 0.85
N GLY A 140 36.41 -0.42 1.43
CA GLY A 140 35.14 -0.75 0.79
C GLY A 140 34.05 -1.20 1.78
N ILE A 141 32.79 -1.10 1.36
CA ILE A 141 31.61 -1.60 2.07
C ILE A 141 30.81 -2.45 1.09
N VAL A 142 30.38 -3.64 1.50
CA VAL A 142 29.62 -4.55 0.63
C VAL A 142 28.39 -5.11 1.34
N GLY A 143 27.30 -5.24 0.58
CA GLY A 143 26.09 -5.92 1.02
C GLY A 143 26.33 -7.43 1.18
N PHE A 144 25.89 -8.02 2.28
CA PHE A 144 26.05 -9.45 2.51
C PHE A 144 24.87 -10.08 3.24
N VAL A 145 24.75 -11.40 3.08
CA VAL A 145 23.93 -12.24 3.94
C VAL A 145 24.62 -13.57 4.20
N LYS A 146 24.64 -13.99 5.45
CA LYS A 146 25.13 -15.33 5.83
C LYS A 146 23.97 -16.31 5.82
N THR A 147 24.14 -17.45 5.11
CA THR A 147 23.15 -18.52 4.97
C THR A 147 23.66 -19.80 5.61
N PRO A 148 23.48 -20.01 6.93
CA PRO A 148 23.99 -21.20 7.62
C PRO A 148 23.48 -22.48 6.95
N GLY A 149 24.40 -23.45 6.71
CA GLY A 149 24.06 -24.74 6.11
C GLY A 149 23.80 -24.73 4.59
N LEU A 150 23.90 -23.56 3.94
CA LEU A 150 23.68 -23.41 2.49
C LEU A 150 24.87 -22.70 1.82
N THR A 151 25.61 -23.43 0.98
CA THR A 151 26.72 -22.83 0.21
C THR A 151 26.21 -21.92 -0.90
N VAL A 152 27.08 -21.01 -1.37
CA VAL A 152 26.76 -20.10 -2.51
C VAL A 152 26.38 -20.89 -3.76
N GLU A 153 27.15 -21.93 -4.10
CA GLU A 153 26.91 -22.82 -5.23
C GLU A 153 25.54 -23.52 -5.11
N LYS A 154 25.26 -24.12 -3.94
CA LYS A 154 23.99 -24.82 -3.71
C LYS A 154 22.78 -23.88 -3.70
N GLN A 155 22.95 -22.65 -3.21
CA GLN A 155 21.91 -21.62 -3.29
C GLN A 155 21.59 -21.27 -4.75
N TYR A 156 22.62 -21.12 -5.60
CA TYR A 156 22.42 -20.83 -7.02
C TYR A 156 21.65 -21.96 -7.72
N GLN A 157 22.03 -23.20 -7.50
CA GLN A 157 21.37 -24.40 -8.05
C GLN A 157 19.91 -24.53 -7.57
N LEU A 158 19.63 -24.22 -6.30
CA LEU A 158 18.26 -24.23 -5.76
C LEU A 158 17.35 -23.17 -6.38
N ALA A 159 17.89 -22.03 -6.77
CA ALA A 159 17.13 -20.96 -7.42
C ALA A 159 16.68 -21.32 -8.85
N GLU A 160 17.28 -22.32 -9.50
CA GLU A 160 16.82 -22.87 -10.77
C GLU A 160 15.39 -23.44 -10.68
N ARG A 161 15.03 -24.06 -9.55
CA ARG A 161 13.68 -24.58 -9.31
C ARG A 161 12.58 -23.54 -9.31
N LEU A 162 12.97 -22.27 -9.23
CA LEU A 162 12.09 -21.10 -9.27
C LEU A 162 12.16 -20.36 -10.61
N ASP A 163 12.76 -20.97 -11.64
CA ASP A 163 13.01 -20.38 -12.97
C ASP A 163 13.85 -19.08 -12.94
N TYR A 164 14.66 -18.89 -11.88
CA TYR A 164 15.47 -17.70 -11.75
C TYR A 164 16.87 -17.84 -12.34
N HIS A 165 17.49 -19.02 -12.21
CA HIS A 165 18.85 -19.29 -12.65
C HIS A 165 18.89 -20.53 -13.54
N ILE A 166 19.98 -20.70 -14.25
CA ILE A 166 20.34 -21.92 -14.97
C ILE A 166 21.64 -22.44 -14.36
N SER A 167 21.63 -23.66 -13.83
CA SER A 167 22.78 -24.20 -13.08
C SER A 167 24.05 -24.28 -13.91
N ASP A 168 23.93 -24.60 -15.20
CA ASP A 168 25.05 -24.69 -16.13
C ASP A 168 25.78 -23.35 -16.33
N ASP A 169 25.09 -22.22 -16.10
CA ASP A 169 25.68 -20.88 -16.15
C ASP A 169 26.83 -20.73 -15.13
N LEU A 170 26.69 -21.34 -13.95
CA LEU A 170 27.73 -21.26 -12.92
C LEU A 170 28.97 -22.04 -13.33
N GLU A 171 28.82 -23.19 -13.97
CA GLU A 171 29.95 -23.98 -14.50
C GLU A 171 30.63 -23.25 -15.65
N ALA A 172 29.87 -22.70 -16.60
CA ALA A 172 30.39 -21.88 -17.67
C ALA A 172 31.19 -20.69 -17.13
N LEU A 173 30.65 -20.00 -16.13
CA LEU A 173 31.32 -18.89 -15.46
C LEU A 173 32.65 -19.31 -14.82
N LYS A 174 32.69 -20.45 -14.11
CA LYS A 174 33.91 -20.98 -13.47
C LYS A 174 34.99 -21.22 -14.50
N ASN A 175 34.64 -21.89 -15.61
CA ASN A 175 35.59 -22.20 -16.67
C ASN A 175 36.16 -20.92 -17.29
N ILE A 176 35.34 -19.91 -17.57
CA ILE A 176 35.77 -18.62 -18.11
C ILE A 176 36.76 -17.92 -17.11
N ILE A 177 36.45 -17.94 -15.82
CA ILE A 177 37.31 -17.35 -14.81
C ILE A 177 38.67 -18.07 -14.79
N PHE A 178 38.68 -19.39 -14.80
CA PHE A 178 39.93 -20.18 -14.71
C PHE A 178 40.82 -19.97 -15.94
N GLU A 179 40.23 -19.76 -17.12
CA GLU A 179 40.93 -19.45 -18.34
C GLU A 179 41.46 -18.00 -18.39
N MET A 180 40.61 -17.03 -18.12
CA MET A 180 40.93 -15.60 -18.28
C MET A 180 41.64 -15.00 -17.09
N ARG A 181 41.36 -15.52 -15.90
CA ARG A 181 41.87 -14.99 -14.61
C ARG A 181 42.27 -16.12 -13.67
N PRO A 182 43.35 -16.87 -14.00
CA PRO A 182 43.83 -17.98 -13.16
C PRO A 182 44.14 -17.58 -11.71
N ASP A 183 44.51 -16.32 -11.49
CA ASP A 183 44.71 -15.71 -10.17
C ASP A 183 43.44 -15.69 -9.29
N TYR A 184 42.25 -15.80 -9.89
CA TYR A 184 40.98 -15.92 -9.17
C TYR A 184 40.46 -17.36 -9.02
N SER A 185 41.18 -18.39 -9.49
CA SER A 185 40.74 -19.79 -9.40
C SER A 185 40.49 -20.23 -7.96
N LYS A 186 41.42 -19.99 -7.06
CA LYS A 186 41.23 -20.32 -5.64
C LYS A 186 40.15 -19.48 -4.96
N PRO A 187 40.12 -18.14 -5.09
CA PRO A 187 39.00 -17.32 -4.60
C PRO A 187 37.64 -17.78 -5.08
N THR A 188 37.50 -18.22 -6.34
CA THR A 188 36.25 -18.75 -6.91
C THR A 188 35.78 -19.99 -6.15
N VAL A 189 36.65 -20.97 -5.97
CA VAL A 189 36.32 -22.22 -5.28
C VAL A 189 35.97 -21.93 -3.81
N ASP A 190 36.74 -21.10 -3.14
CA ASP A 190 36.52 -20.78 -1.72
C ASP A 190 35.20 -20.04 -1.50
N TYR A 191 34.88 -19.05 -2.37
CA TYR A 191 33.61 -18.32 -2.31
C TYR A 191 32.41 -19.24 -2.56
N LEU A 192 32.43 -20.06 -3.61
CA LEU A 192 31.32 -20.92 -3.96
C LEU A 192 31.02 -22.00 -2.90
N LYS A 193 32.03 -22.49 -2.22
CA LYS A 193 31.91 -23.40 -1.07
C LYS A 193 31.54 -22.69 0.23
N GLY A 194 31.71 -21.39 0.29
CA GLY A 194 31.33 -20.55 1.43
C GLY A 194 29.80 -20.41 1.59
N ASN A 195 29.40 -19.73 2.66
CA ASN A 195 27.98 -19.47 2.97
C ASN A 195 27.66 -17.97 3.12
N VAL A 196 28.53 -17.10 2.62
CA VAL A 196 28.32 -15.65 2.56
C VAL A 196 27.88 -15.28 1.16
N GLN A 197 26.62 -14.85 1.03
CA GLN A 197 26.04 -14.41 -0.23
C GLN A 197 26.19 -12.89 -0.38
N ARG A 198 26.40 -12.42 -1.61
CA ARG A 198 26.42 -10.99 -1.96
C ARG A 198 25.46 -10.78 -3.12
N PHE A 199 24.27 -10.22 -2.81
CA PHE A 199 23.20 -10.03 -3.79
C PHE A 199 23.10 -8.59 -4.24
N GLY A 200 22.67 -8.39 -5.52
CA GLY A 200 22.24 -7.13 -6.08
C GLY A 200 23.35 -6.16 -6.45
N ASN A 201 24.63 -6.58 -6.48
CA ASN A 201 25.78 -5.72 -6.82
C ASN A 201 25.80 -4.40 -6.01
N ILE A 202 25.52 -4.50 -4.70
CA ILE A 202 25.41 -3.36 -3.77
C ILE A 202 26.70 -3.21 -2.97
N PHE A 203 27.41 -2.11 -3.23
CA PHE A 203 28.70 -1.84 -2.58
C PHE A 203 29.06 -0.34 -2.60
N ILE A 204 30.08 0.04 -1.83
CA ILE A 204 30.80 1.32 -1.93
C ILE A 204 32.28 0.98 -1.93
N LEU A 205 33.04 1.44 -2.91
CA LEU A 205 34.43 1.09 -3.11
C LEU A 205 35.30 2.33 -3.31
N LYS A 206 36.53 2.27 -2.82
CA LYS A 206 37.58 3.21 -3.19
C LYS A 206 37.81 3.16 -4.70
N LYS A 207 38.12 4.29 -5.32
CA LYS A 207 38.26 4.44 -6.78
C LYS A 207 39.12 3.33 -7.41
N GLU A 208 40.29 3.09 -6.88
CA GLU A 208 41.23 2.08 -7.39
C GLU A 208 40.60 0.66 -7.37
N ILE A 209 39.95 0.30 -6.26
CA ILE A 209 39.27 -1.01 -6.11
C ILE A 209 38.09 -1.13 -7.07
N PHE A 210 37.36 -0.04 -7.29
CA PHE A 210 36.27 0.00 -8.25
C PHE A 210 36.75 -0.26 -9.69
N PHE A 211 37.86 0.35 -10.08
CA PHE A 211 38.45 0.10 -11.40
C PHE A 211 38.91 -1.35 -11.54
N ASP A 212 39.55 -1.90 -10.51
CA ASP A 212 39.94 -3.32 -10.50
C ASP A 212 38.75 -4.25 -10.56
N TYR A 213 37.67 -3.92 -9.87
CA TYR A 213 36.36 -4.64 -9.96
C TYR A 213 35.83 -4.66 -11.39
N CYS A 214 35.78 -3.51 -12.05
CA CYS A 214 35.30 -3.42 -13.41
C CYS A 214 36.20 -4.16 -14.40
N ASN A 215 37.51 -4.07 -14.25
CA ASN A 215 38.48 -4.81 -15.05
C ASN A 215 38.40 -6.34 -14.87
N PHE A 216 37.86 -6.79 -13.73
CA PHE A 216 37.59 -8.21 -13.49
C PHE A 216 36.24 -8.63 -14.06
N VAL A 217 35.16 -7.90 -13.75
CA VAL A 217 33.78 -8.33 -14.00
C VAL A 217 33.42 -8.23 -15.49
N PHE A 218 33.66 -7.09 -16.14
CA PHE A 218 33.13 -6.87 -17.48
C PHE A 218 33.76 -7.73 -18.56
N PRO A 219 35.09 -7.96 -18.63
CA PRO A 219 35.66 -8.87 -19.62
C PRO A 219 35.11 -10.30 -19.50
N ILE A 220 34.90 -10.80 -18.27
CA ILE A 220 34.34 -12.12 -18.02
C ILE A 220 32.88 -12.20 -18.47
N LEU A 221 32.04 -11.18 -18.17
CA LEU A 221 30.65 -11.14 -18.58
C LEU A 221 30.47 -11.02 -20.09
N ILE A 222 31.34 -10.25 -20.75
CA ILE A 222 31.35 -10.14 -22.23
C ILE A 222 31.69 -11.48 -22.84
N GLU A 223 32.67 -12.19 -22.30
CA GLU A 223 33.04 -13.52 -22.79
C GLU A 223 31.94 -14.57 -22.49
N PHE A 224 31.27 -14.46 -21.35
CA PHE A 224 30.13 -15.29 -20.98
C PHE A 224 28.99 -15.15 -22.00
N LEU A 225 28.65 -13.92 -22.43
CA LEU A 225 27.64 -13.66 -23.44
C LEU A 225 27.97 -14.27 -24.83
N LYS A 226 29.26 -14.48 -25.12
CA LYS A 226 29.67 -15.12 -26.37
C LYS A 226 29.58 -16.65 -26.35
N ARG A 227 29.80 -17.25 -25.16
CA ARG A 227 29.90 -18.72 -25.01
C ARG A 227 28.57 -19.38 -24.65
N VAL A 228 27.66 -18.63 -24.02
CA VAL A 228 26.39 -19.17 -23.55
C VAL A 228 25.27 -18.82 -24.52
N ASP A 229 24.42 -19.79 -24.82
CA ASP A 229 23.25 -19.59 -25.67
C ASP A 229 22.08 -19.00 -24.85
N PHE A 230 21.52 -17.90 -25.35
CA PHE A 230 20.40 -17.20 -24.77
C PHE A 230 19.11 -17.28 -25.61
N SER A 231 19.11 -18.05 -26.74
CA SER A 231 18.01 -18.04 -27.69
C SER A 231 16.68 -18.51 -27.11
N GLU A 232 16.69 -19.57 -26.30
CA GLU A 232 15.50 -20.19 -25.70
C GLU A 232 15.17 -19.65 -24.31
N ARG A 233 15.86 -18.59 -23.85
CA ARG A 233 15.68 -18.05 -22.48
C ARG A 233 14.55 -17.03 -22.41
N SER A 234 13.81 -17.06 -21.31
CA SER A 234 12.89 -15.98 -20.95
C SER A 234 13.63 -14.66 -20.73
N ASP A 235 12.93 -13.53 -20.81
CA ASP A 235 13.52 -12.20 -20.55
C ASP A 235 14.10 -12.08 -19.14
N TYR A 236 13.60 -12.88 -18.19
CA TYR A 236 14.15 -12.93 -16.85
C TYR A 236 15.47 -13.71 -16.80
N GLN A 237 15.53 -14.87 -17.46
CA GLN A 237 16.71 -15.74 -17.52
C GLN A 237 17.85 -15.18 -18.39
N LYS A 238 17.56 -14.21 -19.27
CA LYS A 238 18.59 -13.48 -20.03
C LYS A 238 19.44 -12.56 -19.16
N ARG A 239 18.98 -12.22 -17.97
CA ARG A 239 19.69 -11.35 -17.05
C ARG A 239 20.92 -12.04 -16.48
N LEU A 240 22.04 -11.33 -16.48
CA LEU A 240 23.33 -11.86 -16.01
C LEU A 240 23.41 -11.97 -14.47
N PHE A 241 22.56 -12.80 -13.85
CA PHE A 241 22.59 -13.06 -12.41
C PHE A 241 23.91 -13.65 -11.92
N VAL A 242 24.70 -14.25 -12.81
CA VAL A 242 26.08 -14.69 -12.51
C VAL A 242 26.98 -13.53 -12.09
N SER A 243 26.66 -12.28 -12.41
CA SER A 243 27.39 -11.09 -11.99
C SER A 243 27.48 -10.94 -10.47
N GLU A 244 26.43 -11.31 -9.75
CA GLU A 244 26.45 -11.30 -8.28
C GLU A 244 27.48 -12.30 -7.72
N ARG A 245 27.74 -13.38 -8.43
CA ARG A 245 28.77 -14.36 -8.06
C ARG A 245 30.16 -13.82 -8.35
N LEU A 246 30.36 -13.12 -9.48
CA LEU A 246 31.61 -12.41 -9.77
C LEU A 246 31.91 -11.36 -8.68
N THR A 247 30.90 -10.57 -8.30
CA THR A 247 31.02 -9.62 -7.20
C THR A 247 31.49 -10.32 -5.92
N GLY A 248 30.88 -11.46 -5.59
CA GLY A 248 31.26 -12.24 -4.41
C GLY A 248 32.70 -12.77 -4.48
N ILE A 249 33.12 -13.31 -5.61
CA ILE A 249 34.47 -13.82 -5.86
C ILE A 249 35.52 -12.70 -5.77
N PHE A 250 35.17 -11.53 -6.32
CA PHE A 250 36.03 -10.36 -6.25
C PHE A 250 36.31 -9.94 -4.80
N PHE A 251 35.27 -9.82 -3.98
CA PHE A 251 35.39 -9.46 -2.57
C PHE A 251 36.13 -10.52 -1.75
N GLU A 252 35.91 -11.81 -2.04
CA GLU A 252 36.70 -12.91 -1.42
C GLU A 252 38.21 -12.76 -1.67
N ASN A 253 38.56 -12.37 -2.89
CA ASN A 253 39.98 -12.12 -3.25
C ASN A 253 40.53 -10.85 -2.58
N LEU A 254 39.73 -9.77 -2.48
CA LEU A 254 40.15 -8.53 -1.82
C LEU A 254 40.49 -8.76 -0.35
N GLU A 255 39.62 -9.47 0.36
CA GLU A 255 39.78 -9.75 1.80
C GLU A 255 41.05 -10.58 2.05
N LYS A 256 41.34 -11.55 1.16
CA LYS A 256 42.59 -12.33 1.21
C LYS A 256 43.84 -11.49 0.93
N LYS A 257 43.70 -10.42 0.19
CA LYS A 257 44.77 -9.45 -0.07
C LYS A 257 44.95 -8.41 1.05
N GLY A 258 44.11 -8.48 2.10
CA GLY A 258 44.23 -7.63 3.27
C GLY A 258 43.54 -6.27 3.17
N TRP A 259 42.67 -6.05 2.16
CA TRP A 259 41.86 -4.86 2.08
C TRP A 259 40.79 -4.82 3.20
N ARG A 260 40.57 -3.65 3.77
CA ARG A 260 39.59 -3.45 4.86
C ARG A 260 38.18 -3.32 4.30
N ILE A 261 37.47 -4.43 4.23
CA ILE A 261 36.11 -4.48 3.70
C ILE A 261 35.10 -4.62 4.83
N LYS A 262 34.18 -3.64 4.95
CA LYS A 262 33.07 -3.69 5.90
C LYS A 262 31.88 -4.42 5.27
N HIS A 263 31.39 -5.41 5.97
CA HIS A 263 30.14 -6.09 5.61
C HIS A 263 28.93 -5.39 6.24
N SER A 264 27.89 -5.16 5.47
CA SER A 264 26.66 -4.50 5.94
C SER A 264 25.42 -5.24 5.45
N PRO A 265 24.38 -5.39 6.28
CA PRO A 265 23.08 -5.84 5.79
C PRO A 265 22.54 -4.91 4.71
N VAL A 266 21.63 -5.42 3.88
CA VAL A 266 20.89 -4.62 2.89
C VAL A 266 19.47 -4.42 3.37
N ALA A 267 19.00 -3.18 3.45
CA ALA A 267 17.60 -2.85 3.71
C ALA A 267 16.82 -2.82 2.40
N LEU A 268 15.60 -3.39 2.42
CA LEU A 268 14.65 -3.36 1.31
C LEU A 268 13.46 -2.48 1.68
N LEU A 269 13.28 -1.37 0.98
CA LEU A 269 12.06 -0.58 1.00
C LEU A 269 10.95 -1.33 0.25
N GLU A 270 9.94 -1.81 0.96
CA GLU A 270 8.86 -2.60 0.36
C GLU A 270 7.97 -1.75 -0.58
N ASN A 271 7.70 -0.50 -0.21
CA ASN A 271 6.93 0.42 -1.04
C ASN A 271 7.70 1.71 -1.35
N SER A 272 8.09 1.85 -2.60
CA SER A 272 8.79 3.04 -3.13
C SER A 272 7.93 3.89 -4.07
N ASN A 273 6.60 3.66 -4.11
CA ASN A 273 5.70 4.38 -4.99
C ASN A 273 5.58 5.85 -4.56
N LEU A 274 5.41 6.72 -5.55
CA LEU A 274 5.12 8.13 -5.30
C LEU A 274 3.62 8.32 -4.98
N PRO A 275 3.27 9.32 -4.14
CA PRO A 275 1.88 9.73 -3.98
C PRO A 275 1.27 10.13 -5.32
N ILE A 276 0.13 9.52 -5.67
CA ILE A 276 -0.59 9.81 -6.93
C ILE A 276 -1.63 10.89 -6.63
N LYS A 277 -1.61 11.99 -7.41
CA LYS A 277 -2.67 13.01 -7.43
C LYS A 277 -3.43 12.87 -8.75
N PRO A 278 -4.54 12.13 -8.78
CA PRO A 278 -5.26 11.88 -10.02
C PRO A 278 -5.84 13.18 -10.58
N MET A 279 -5.91 13.26 -11.91
CA MET A 279 -6.69 14.27 -12.61
C MET A 279 -8.12 13.74 -12.81
N PRO A 280 -9.15 14.63 -12.84
CA PRO A 280 -10.49 14.24 -13.24
C PRO A 280 -10.49 13.50 -14.57
N ALA A 281 -11.25 12.39 -14.67
CA ALA A 281 -11.37 11.64 -15.91
C ALA A 281 -12.16 12.42 -16.98
N PHE A 282 -13.04 13.29 -16.55
CA PHE A 282 -13.91 14.09 -17.42
C PHE A 282 -13.83 15.56 -17.06
N SER A 283 -13.81 16.42 -18.08
CA SER A 283 -13.73 17.88 -17.92
C SER A 283 -15.06 18.53 -17.56
N GLU A 284 -16.19 17.92 -17.99
CA GLU A 284 -17.53 18.50 -17.87
C GLU A 284 -18.53 17.48 -17.31
N LYS A 285 -19.57 18.00 -16.65
CA LYS A 285 -20.68 17.20 -16.08
C LYS A 285 -20.21 15.96 -15.29
N SER A 286 -19.08 16.06 -14.59
CA SER A 286 -18.46 14.94 -13.91
C SER A 286 -18.96 14.80 -12.49
N ILE A 287 -19.49 13.62 -12.18
CA ILE A 287 -19.86 13.15 -10.84
C ILE A 287 -18.69 12.32 -10.31
N ASN A 288 -17.95 12.89 -9.37
CA ASN A 288 -16.72 12.28 -8.86
C ASN A 288 -17.02 11.56 -7.55
N CYS A 289 -17.03 10.23 -7.58
CA CYS A 289 -17.29 9.37 -6.42
C CYS A 289 -16.01 8.71 -5.94
N VAL A 290 -15.81 8.70 -4.62
CA VAL A 290 -14.68 8.05 -3.96
C VAL A 290 -15.17 6.97 -3.02
N PHE A 291 -14.51 5.81 -3.08
CA PHE A 291 -14.74 4.66 -2.23
C PHE A 291 -13.45 4.27 -1.52
N SER A 292 -13.56 3.73 -0.31
CA SER A 292 -12.45 3.11 0.42
C SER A 292 -12.67 1.62 0.53
N VAL A 293 -11.63 0.81 0.25
CA VAL A 293 -11.79 -0.64 0.24
C VAL A 293 -10.50 -1.35 0.67
N ASP A 294 -10.69 -2.49 1.35
CA ASP A 294 -9.67 -3.52 1.54
C ASP A 294 -10.01 -4.79 0.75
N ASN A 295 -9.14 -5.80 0.83
CA ASN A 295 -9.35 -7.08 0.16
C ASN A 295 -10.70 -7.77 0.49
N ASN A 296 -11.22 -7.59 1.71
CA ASN A 296 -12.43 -8.25 2.17
C ASN A 296 -13.68 -7.57 1.62
N TYR A 297 -13.64 -6.25 1.51
CA TYR A 297 -14.76 -5.44 1.05
C TYR A 297 -14.80 -5.23 -0.47
N LEU A 298 -13.71 -5.53 -1.20
CA LEU A 298 -13.68 -5.39 -2.66
C LEU A 298 -14.86 -6.08 -3.38
N PRO A 299 -15.25 -7.34 -3.07
CA PRO A 299 -16.43 -7.94 -3.68
C PRO A 299 -17.73 -7.20 -3.34
N LYS A 300 -17.88 -6.68 -2.11
CA LYS A 300 -19.07 -5.95 -1.66
C LYS A 300 -19.19 -4.61 -2.38
N LEU A 301 -18.07 -3.92 -2.62
CA LEU A 301 -18.03 -2.70 -3.43
C LEU A 301 -18.59 -2.91 -4.85
N SER A 302 -18.43 -4.11 -5.44
CA SER A 302 -19.01 -4.38 -6.77
C SER A 302 -20.54 -4.25 -6.76
N VAL A 303 -21.20 -4.61 -5.67
CA VAL A 303 -22.67 -4.47 -5.49
C VAL A 303 -23.05 -2.98 -5.40
N THR A 304 -22.28 -2.21 -4.61
CA THR A 304 -22.48 -0.77 -4.48
C THR A 304 -22.35 -0.07 -5.83
N ILE A 305 -21.28 -0.34 -6.58
CA ILE A 305 -21.06 0.27 -7.91
C ILE A 305 -22.11 -0.22 -8.91
N SER A 306 -22.48 -1.51 -8.92
CA SER A 306 -23.54 -2.02 -9.81
C SER A 306 -24.88 -1.33 -9.57
N SER A 307 -25.25 -1.10 -8.30
CA SER A 307 -26.46 -0.36 -7.96
C SER A 307 -26.39 1.10 -8.41
N LEU A 308 -25.25 1.77 -8.20
CA LEU A 308 -25.02 3.14 -8.64
C LEU A 308 -25.17 3.27 -10.16
N LEU A 309 -24.49 2.41 -10.93
CA LEU A 309 -24.48 2.46 -12.40
C LEU A 309 -25.83 2.08 -13.03
N LYS A 310 -26.66 1.29 -12.31
CA LYS A 310 -28.00 0.96 -12.76
C LYS A 310 -28.97 2.13 -12.61
N ASN A 311 -28.73 3.01 -11.64
CA ASN A 311 -29.60 4.15 -11.30
C ASN A 311 -28.97 5.50 -11.64
N CYS A 312 -27.86 5.52 -12.40
CA CYS A 312 -27.21 6.75 -12.82
C CYS A 312 -27.96 7.44 -13.97
N ASN A 313 -27.83 8.76 -14.06
CA ASN A 313 -28.34 9.56 -15.16
C ASN A 313 -27.29 9.64 -16.27
N ASP A 314 -27.64 9.22 -17.48
CA ASP A 314 -26.73 9.18 -18.63
C ASP A 314 -26.31 10.57 -19.17
N ASP A 315 -26.93 11.66 -18.72
CA ASP A 315 -26.52 13.03 -19.04
C ASP A 315 -25.23 13.48 -18.33
N PHE A 316 -24.74 12.67 -17.39
CA PHE A 316 -23.54 12.91 -16.59
C PHE A 316 -22.45 11.87 -16.87
N ASN A 317 -21.22 12.28 -16.59
CA ASN A 317 -20.04 11.42 -16.59
C ASN A 317 -19.72 11.01 -15.15
N TYR A 318 -19.34 9.75 -14.92
CA TYR A 318 -19.06 9.21 -13.59
C TYR A 318 -17.60 8.81 -13.44
N ASP A 319 -16.87 9.50 -12.59
CA ASP A 319 -15.47 9.19 -12.24
C ASP A 319 -15.47 8.48 -10.87
N LEU A 320 -15.35 7.16 -10.90
CA LEU A 320 -15.42 6.29 -9.73
C LEU A 320 -13.99 5.93 -9.28
N LEU A 321 -13.57 6.44 -8.14
CA LEU A 321 -12.20 6.40 -7.64
C LEU A 321 -12.13 5.53 -6.39
N ILE A 322 -11.38 4.44 -6.44
CA ILE A 322 -11.32 3.41 -5.41
C ILE A 322 -9.99 3.47 -4.68
N LEU A 323 -10.00 3.92 -3.42
CA LEU A 323 -8.83 4.00 -2.56
C LEU A 323 -8.52 2.65 -1.93
N HIS A 324 -7.25 2.22 -2.01
CA HIS A 324 -6.79 0.96 -1.42
C HIS A 324 -5.30 1.01 -1.03
N THR A 325 -4.85 0.03 -0.24
CA THR A 325 -3.43 -0.18 0.09
C THR A 325 -2.94 -1.62 -0.16
N ASP A 326 -3.85 -2.59 -0.29
CA ASP A 326 -3.58 -4.03 -0.22
C ASP A 326 -4.05 -4.84 -1.45
N LEU A 327 -4.60 -4.18 -2.47
CA LEU A 327 -5.07 -4.86 -3.69
C LEU A 327 -3.92 -5.06 -4.67
N ASP A 328 -3.80 -6.28 -5.19
CA ASP A 328 -2.93 -6.60 -6.31
C ASP A 328 -3.63 -6.37 -7.67
N GLU A 329 -2.83 -6.24 -8.72
CA GLU A 329 -3.32 -5.97 -10.08
C GLU A 329 -4.30 -7.04 -10.58
N LYS A 330 -4.08 -8.32 -10.26
CA LYS A 330 -4.96 -9.42 -10.69
C LYS A 330 -6.37 -9.26 -10.12
N LYS A 331 -6.49 -8.89 -8.85
CA LYS A 331 -7.79 -8.63 -8.21
C LYS A 331 -8.48 -7.43 -8.80
N ILE A 332 -7.73 -6.36 -9.10
CA ILE A 332 -8.25 -5.17 -9.77
C ILE A 332 -8.81 -5.54 -11.16
N GLN A 333 -8.06 -6.28 -11.97
CA GLN A 333 -8.51 -6.72 -13.29
C GLN A 333 -9.75 -7.63 -13.23
N ILE A 334 -9.80 -8.54 -12.26
CA ILE A 334 -10.99 -9.36 -12.03
C ILE A 334 -12.19 -8.48 -11.66
N PHE A 335 -12.02 -7.52 -10.76
CA PHE A 335 -13.10 -6.61 -10.35
C PHE A 335 -13.65 -5.80 -11.53
N LEU A 336 -12.79 -5.27 -12.39
CA LEU A 336 -13.20 -4.47 -13.54
C LEU A 336 -14.05 -5.25 -14.55
N LYS A 337 -13.94 -6.57 -14.61
CA LYS A 337 -14.78 -7.44 -15.45
C LYS A 337 -16.26 -7.45 -15.07
N ASN A 338 -16.65 -6.88 -13.91
CA ASN A 338 -18.06 -6.72 -13.54
C ASN A 338 -18.79 -5.65 -14.37
N PHE A 339 -18.05 -4.75 -15.02
CA PHE A 339 -18.61 -3.53 -15.57
C PHE A 339 -18.32 -3.43 -17.06
N ASP A 340 -19.36 -3.06 -17.82
CA ASP A 340 -19.23 -2.79 -19.24
C ASP A 340 -18.40 -1.50 -19.48
N ASP A 341 -17.67 -1.46 -20.57
CA ASP A 341 -16.93 -0.28 -21.00
C ASP A 341 -17.92 0.76 -21.58
N ARG A 342 -18.25 1.75 -20.76
CA ARG A 342 -19.15 2.86 -21.13
C ARG A 342 -18.35 4.15 -21.19
N LYS A 343 -18.49 4.93 -22.26
CA LYS A 343 -17.73 6.17 -22.51
C LYS A 343 -17.89 7.23 -21.42
N ASN A 344 -19.03 7.24 -20.73
CA ASN A 344 -19.32 8.18 -19.64
C ASN A 344 -18.98 7.63 -18.24
N ILE A 345 -18.28 6.48 -18.14
CA ILE A 345 -17.89 5.88 -16.87
C ILE A 345 -16.39 5.62 -16.85
N SER A 346 -15.72 6.05 -15.79
CA SER A 346 -14.32 5.77 -15.50
C SER A 346 -14.23 5.12 -14.13
N ILE A 347 -13.65 3.91 -14.02
CA ILE A 347 -13.41 3.22 -12.75
C ILE A 347 -11.91 3.09 -12.56
N ARG A 348 -11.36 3.73 -11.53
CA ARG A 348 -9.93 3.83 -11.29
C ARG A 348 -9.55 3.45 -9.88
N PHE A 349 -8.54 2.60 -9.74
CA PHE A 349 -7.95 2.22 -8.46
C PHE A 349 -6.77 3.12 -8.14
N ILE A 350 -6.77 3.69 -6.93
CA ILE A 350 -5.73 4.60 -6.45
C ILE A 350 -5.05 3.96 -5.24
N ASN A 351 -3.81 3.51 -5.42
CA ASN A 351 -3.02 3.01 -4.30
C ASN A 351 -2.54 4.17 -3.45
N ILE A 352 -3.08 4.29 -2.25
CA ILE A 352 -2.79 5.37 -1.30
C ILE A 352 -1.76 4.99 -0.23
N THR A 353 -1.09 3.85 -0.37
CA THR A 353 -0.04 3.43 0.57
C THR A 353 0.99 4.51 0.86
N PRO A 354 1.47 5.31 -0.13
CA PRO A 354 2.42 6.40 0.15
C PRO A 354 1.87 7.47 1.09
N TYR A 355 0.56 7.76 1.02
CA TYR A 355 -0.09 8.72 1.92
C TYR A 355 -0.24 8.15 3.33
N VAL A 356 -0.74 6.91 3.44
CA VAL A 356 -0.93 6.24 4.73
C VAL A 356 0.39 6.04 5.46
N LEU A 357 1.44 5.61 4.77
CA LEU A 357 2.78 5.43 5.35
C LEU A 357 3.47 6.74 5.74
N SER A 358 3.02 7.90 5.24
CA SER A 358 3.53 9.20 5.69
C SER A 358 3.13 9.55 7.13
N ILE A 359 2.13 8.85 7.67
CA ILE A 359 1.63 9.06 9.03
C ILE A 359 2.03 7.85 9.91
N PRO A 360 2.64 8.06 11.08
CA PRO A 360 2.96 6.97 11.99
C PRO A 360 1.70 6.18 12.37
N SER A 361 1.77 4.85 12.35
CA SER A 361 0.61 3.98 12.63
C SER A 361 -0.03 4.22 14.01
N LYS A 362 0.76 4.67 14.99
CA LYS A 362 0.29 5.05 16.32
C LYS A 362 -0.66 6.26 16.36
N GLU A 363 -0.70 7.05 15.28
CA GLU A 363 -1.62 8.18 15.15
C GLU A 363 -3.05 7.73 14.85
N PHE A 364 -3.24 6.51 14.32
CA PHE A 364 -4.55 5.95 14.04
C PHE A 364 -5.00 5.05 15.19
N TYR A 365 -6.21 5.26 15.65
CA TYR A 365 -6.86 4.36 16.60
C TYR A 365 -7.51 3.21 15.82
N ILE A 366 -6.94 2.01 15.94
CA ILE A 366 -7.42 0.81 15.23
C ILE A 366 -7.83 -0.23 16.27
N GLU A 367 -9.11 -0.54 16.33
CA GLU A 367 -9.63 -1.68 17.10
C GLU A 367 -9.64 -2.96 16.25
N ILE A 368 -9.81 -4.13 16.91
CA ILE A 368 -9.77 -5.47 16.28
C ILE A 368 -10.72 -5.59 15.06
N HIS A 369 -11.79 -4.78 14.99
CA HIS A 369 -12.82 -4.84 13.95
C HIS A 369 -12.78 -3.68 12.96
N VAL A 370 -11.83 -2.74 13.09
CA VAL A 370 -11.76 -1.53 12.26
C VAL A 370 -10.55 -1.60 11.36
N SER A 371 -10.79 -1.67 10.05
CA SER A 371 -9.74 -1.56 9.03
C SER A 371 -9.21 -0.13 8.96
N ILE A 372 -7.91 0.04 8.67
CA ILE A 372 -7.33 1.36 8.38
C ILE A 372 -8.03 2.05 7.20
N ALA A 373 -8.72 1.32 6.34
CA ALA A 373 -9.49 1.86 5.22
C ALA A 373 -10.57 2.87 5.67
N THR A 374 -11.03 2.76 6.91
CA THR A 374 -11.94 3.73 7.54
C THR A 374 -11.36 5.15 7.57
N TYR A 375 -10.05 5.29 7.76
CA TYR A 375 -9.36 6.59 7.83
C TYR A 375 -8.91 7.12 6.45
N TYR A 376 -9.10 6.39 5.34
CA TYR A 376 -8.68 6.86 4.02
C TYR A 376 -9.35 8.16 3.62
N ARG A 377 -10.56 8.42 4.11
CA ARG A 377 -11.29 9.67 3.85
C ARG A 377 -10.62 10.91 4.43
N PHE A 378 -9.70 10.78 5.40
CA PHE A 378 -8.92 11.90 5.90
C PHE A 378 -7.92 12.44 4.86
N PHE A 379 -7.52 11.60 3.91
CA PHE A 379 -6.56 11.96 2.86
C PHE A 379 -7.21 12.54 1.60
N ILE A 380 -8.55 12.62 1.53
CA ILE A 380 -9.29 13.04 0.33
C ILE A 380 -8.79 14.37 -0.22
N GLN A 381 -8.57 15.39 0.62
CA GLN A 381 -8.10 16.70 0.17
C GLN A 381 -6.70 16.62 -0.45
N GLN A 382 -5.80 15.83 0.09
CA GLN A 382 -4.43 15.70 -0.40
C GLN A 382 -4.38 14.92 -1.72
N ILE A 383 -5.14 13.80 -1.79
CA ILE A 383 -5.18 12.93 -2.96
C ILE A 383 -5.85 13.66 -4.13
N PHE A 384 -7.00 14.27 -3.88
CA PHE A 384 -7.86 14.87 -4.90
C PHE A 384 -7.69 16.39 -5.01
N SER A 385 -6.46 16.88 -4.84
CA SER A 385 -6.14 18.31 -4.94
C SER A 385 -6.48 18.94 -6.30
N ASN A 386 -6.69 18.13 -7.36
CA ASN A 386 -7.11 18.57 -8.69
C ASN A 386 -8.64 18.59 -8.89
N TYR A 387 -9.40 18.16 -7.88
CA TYR A 387 -10.87 18.13 -7.93
C TYR A 387 -11.48 19.29 -7.15
N LYS A 388 -12.66 19.74 -7.60
CA LYS A 388 -13.42 20.79 -6.90
C LYS A 388 -14.33 20.20 -5.82
N LYS A 389 -14.94 19.06 -6.11
CA LYS A 389 -15.96 18.43 -5.27
C LYS A 389 -15.85 16.89 -5.39
N ILE A 390 -16.03 16.18 -4.27
CA ILE A 390 -15.98 14.71 -4.18
C ILE A 390 -17.18 14.23 -3.37
N LEU A 391 -17.88 13.23 -3.87
CA LEU A 391 -18.86 12.45 -3.11
C LEU A 391 -18.18 11.17 -2.60
N TYR A 392 -17.96 11.09 -1.30
CA TYR A 392 -17.47 9.88 -0.65
C TYR A 392 -18.64 8.95 -0.34
N LEU A 393 -18.47 7.67 -0.65
CA LEU A 393 -19.44 6.60 -0.43
C LEU A 393 -18.76 5.39 0.20
N ASP A 394 -19.34 4.84 1.28
CA ASP A 394 -18.86 3.57 1.85
C ASP A 394 -19.09 2.39 0.88
N SER A 395 -18.40 1.28 1.11
CA SER A 395 -18.42 0.12 0.20
C SER A 395 -19.58 -0.85 0.46
N ASP A 396 -20.42 -0.60 1.46
CA ASP A 396 -21.56 -1.41 1.89
C ASP A 396 -22.89 -0.69 1.74
N LEU A 397 -23.05 -0.03 0.61
CA LEU A 397 -24.26 0.70 0.22
C LEU A 397 -25.00 0.02 -0.92
N VAL A 398 -26.29 0.34 -1.04
CA VAL A 398 -27.08 0.16 -2.28
C VAL A 398 -27.66 1.52 -2.67
N VAL A 399 -27.33 1.96 -3.88
CA VAL A 399 -27.80 3.22 -4.46
C VAL A 399 -29.04 2.92 -5.30
N LEU A 400 -30.17 3.57 -4.97
CA LEU A 400 -31.50 3.33 -5.59
C LEU A 400 -32.01 4.53 -6.37
N ASP A 401 -31.30 5.65 -6.33
CA ASP A 401 -31.69 6.88 -7.04
C ASP A 401 -30.50 7.58 -7.64
N ASP A 402 -30.72 8.52 -8.55
CA ASP A 402 -29.65 9.28 -9.22
C ASP A 402 -28.87 10.17 -8.25
N ILE A 403 -27.60 9.81 -8.03
CA ILE A 403 -26.70 10.56 -7.14
C ILE A 403 -26.25 11.92 -7.70
N SER A 404 -26.52 12.22 -8.96
CA SER A 404 -26.19 13.53 -9.54
C SER A 404 -26.91 14.66 -8.81
N THR A 405 -28.15 14.42 -8.37
CA THR A 405 -28.93 15.35 -7.54
C THR A 405 -28.21 15.65 -6.22
N LEU A 406 -27.70 14.61 -5.55
CA LEU A 406 -26.96 14.74 -4.30
C LEU A 406 -25.64 15.50 -4.54
N PHE A 407 -24.87 15.10 -5.56
CA PHE A 407 -23.58 15.70 -5.90
C PHE A 407 -23.69 17.19 -6.25
N ASN A 408 -24.76 17.59 -6.95
CA ASN A 408 -24.98 18.98 -7.38
C ASN A 408 -25.58 19.87 -6.27
N THR A 409 -25.82 19.34 -5.06
CA THR A 409 -26.32 20.14 -3.94
C THR A 409 -25.37 21.31 -3.64
N ASN A 410 -25.94 22.49 -3.49
CA ASN A 410 -25.23 23.67 -3.02
C ASN A 410 -25.07 23.60 -1.49
N LEU A 411 -23.85 23.50 -1.00
CA LEU A 411 -23.55 23.40 0.44
C LEU A 411 -23.55 24.76 1.17
N GLY A 412 -23.76 25.87 0.46
CA GLY A 412 -23.77 27.23 1.03
C GLY A 412 -22.47 27.54 1.78
N GLN A 413 -22.56 27.82 3.08
CA GLN A 413 -21.39 28.10 3.95
C GLN A 413 -20.75 26.83 4.53
N SER A 414 -21.32 25.66 4.33
CA SER A 414 -20.79 24.41 4.90
C SER A 414 -19.61 23.88 4.09
N TYR A 415 -18.70 23.19 4.76
CA TYR A 415 -17.54 22.51 4.14
C TYR A 415 -17.91 21.16 3.54
N ILE A 416 -18.87 20.48 4.18
CA ILE A 416 -19.35 19.18 3.77
C ILE A 416 -20.88 19.12 3.75
N GLY A 417 -21.40 18.14 3.03
CA GLY A 417 -22.81 17.71 3.12
C GLY A 417 -22.89 16.27 3.57
N ALA A 418 -23.79 15.95 4.51
CA ALA A 418 -24.03 14.59 5.00
C ALA A 418 -25.45 14.41 5.53
N ALA A 419 -25.92 13.17 5.70
CA ALA A 419 -27.21 12.90 6.35
C ALA A 419 -27.02 12.78 7.88
N ARG A 420 -28.04 13.20 8.63
CA ARG A 420 -28.03 13.01 10.10
C ARG A 420 -28.02 11.53 10.43
N ASP A 421 -27.24 11.19 11.44
CA ASP A 421 -27.25 9.86 12.04
C ASP A 421 -28.48 9.71 12.94
N VAL A 422 -29.46 8.95 12.45
CA VAL A 422 -30.73 8.76 13.19
C VAL A 422 -30.52 7.82 14.37
N ARG A 423 -29.69 6.81 14.22
CA ARG A 423 -29.39 5.83 15.26
C ARG A 423 -28.71 6.49 16.46
N GLU A 424 -27.66 7.26 16.22
CA GLU A 424 -26.91 7.91 17.32
C GLU A 424 -27.71 9.04 17.97
N LYS A 425 -28.59 9.73 17.22
CA LYS A 425 -29.55 10.66 17.77
C LYS A 425 -30.52 9.98 18.76
N LEU A 426 -30.99 8.79 18.44
CA LEU A 426 -31.92 8.04 19.32
C LEU A 426 -31.16 7.46 20.53
N ALA A 427 -29.94 6.95 20.35
CA ALA A 427 -29.08 6.51 21.44
C ALA A 427 -28.84 7.64 22.46
N PHE A 428 -28.59 8.86 21.97
CA PHE A 428 -28.43 10.05 22.80
C PHE A 428 -29.71 10.39 23.60
N LYS A 429 -30.88 10.36 22.94
CA LYS A 429 -32.19 10.63 23.60
C LYS A 429 -32.52 9.59 24.67
N LEU A 430 -32.21 8.32 24.41
CA LEU A 430 -32.41 7.22 25.35
C LEU A 430 -31.34 7.10 26.42
N ASN A 431 -30.31 7.96 26.35
CA ASN A 431 -29.18 7.96 27.27
C ASN A 431 -28.49 6.57 27.36
N LEU A 432 -28.30 5.91 26.23
CA LEU A 432 -27.76 4.56 26.18
C LEU A 432 -26.30 4.53 26.61
N LYS A 433 -25.89 3.43 27.21
CA LYS A 433 -24.50 3.09 27.42
C LYS A 433 -23.95 2.39 26.18
N VAL A 434 -22.81 2.89 25.71
CA VAL A 434 -22.07 2.34 24.58
C VAL A 434 -20.86 1.52 25.05
N SER A 435 -19.87 1.29 24.23
CA SER A 435 -18.70 0.47 24.60
C SER A 435 -18.08 0.90 25.95
N ASN A 436 -17.59 -0.07 26.73
CA ASN A 436 -16.98 0.15 28.06
C ASN A 436 -17.87 0.85 29.10
N ASN A 437 -19.19 0.72 28.99
CA ASN A 437 -20.16 1.39 29.88
C ASN A 437 -20.13 2.94 29.84
N VAL A 438 -19.55 3.54 28.81
CA VAL A 438 -19.54 4.99 28.61
C VAL A 438 -20.98 5.44 28.29
N ASN A 439 -21.45 6.51 28.94
CA ASN A 439 -22.70 7.13 28.60
C ASN A 439 -22.57 7.91 27.30
N TRP A 440 -23.39 7.57 26.27
CA TRP A 440 -23.28 8.17 24.95
C TRP A 440 -23.50 9.69 24.97
N LYS A 441 -24.47 10.16 25.75
CA LYS A 441 -24.76 11.59 25.88
C LYS A 441 -23.57 12.36 26.47
N ASP A 442 -22.94 11.82 27.52
CA ASP A 442 -21.78 12.44 28.16
C ASP A 442 -20.57 12.45 27.24
N TYR A 443 -20.39 11.38 26.47
CA TYR A 443 -19.32 11.28 25.48
C TYR A 443 -19.50 12.32 24.35
N VAL A 444 -20.68 12.43 23.78
CA VAL A 444 -20.98 13.39 22.71
C VAL A 444 -20.76 14.84 23.19
N ILE A 445 -21.21 15.18 24.40
CA ILE A 445 -21.09 16.53 24.94
C ILE A 445 -19.65 16.81 25.38
N ASN A 446 -19.06 15.92 26.21
CA ASN A 446 -17.81 16.21 26.90
C ASN A 446 -16.57 15.84 26.10
N THR A 447 -16.63 14.76 25.28
CA THR A 447 -15.50 14.29 24.49
C THR A 447 -15.55 14.84 23.06
N LEU A 448 -16.67 14.69 22.34
CA LEU A 448 -16.79 15.22 20.98
C LEU A 448 -17.06 16.74 20.95
N LYS A 449 -17.41 17.33 22.09
CA LYS A 449 -17.73 18.78 22.21
C LYS A 449 -18.89 19.22 21.31
N LEU A 450 -19.87 18.34 21.09
CA LEU A 450 -21.07 18.66 20.33
C LEU A 450 -22.20 19.12 21.25
N ASP A 451 -22.62 20.36 21.08
CA ASP A 451 -23.67 20.96 21.93
C ASP A 451 -25.07 20.46 21.56
N ASN A 452 -25.22 19.94 20.33
CA ASN A 452 -26.50 19.48 19.80
C ASN A 452 -26.34 18.20 18.97
N ILE A 453 -26.94 17.12 19.44
CA ILE A 453 -26.93 15.81 18.73
C ILE A 453 -27.52 15.89 17.32
N ASN A 454 -28.40 16.86 17.02
CA ASN A 454 -28.92 17.05 15.67
C ASN A 454 -27.84 17.51 14.67
N SER A 455 -26.66 17.90 15.14
CA SER A 455 -25.50 18.19 14.28
C SER A 455 -24.61 16.97 14.03
N TYR A 456 -24.92 15.80 14.62
CA TYR A 456 -24.19 14.56 14.38
C TYR A 456 -24.65 13.89 13.08
N PHE A 457 -23.71 13.59 12.20
CA PHE A 457 -23.98 12.98 10.88
C PHE A 457 -23.34 11.59 10.78
N GLN A 458 -23.90 10.78 9.89
CA GLN A 458 -23.38 9.48 9.52
C GLN A 458 -22.34 9.63 8.39
N ALA A 459 -21.15 9.01 8.57
CA ALA A 459 -19.98 9.28 7.72
C ALA A 459 -19.91 8.45 6.42
N GLY A 460 -20.85 7.55 6.16
CA GLY A 460 -20.83 6.69 4.96
C GLY A 460 -21.21 7.37 3.65
N VAL A 461 -21.84 8.57 3.72
CA VAL A 461 -22.19 9.38 2.54
C VAL A 461 -21.83 10.83 2.84
N ILE A 462 -20.73 11.31 2.26
CA ILE A 462 -20.23 12.69 2.50
C ILE A 462 -19.90 13.37 1.18
N LEU A 463 -20.47 14.54 0.95
CA LEU A 463 -20.09 15.43 -0.13
C LEU A 463 -19.07 16.45 0.40
N PHE A 464 -17.83 16.42 -0.12
CA PHE A 464 -16.76 17.35 0.23
C PHE A 464 -16.63 18.47 -0.79
N ASP A 465 -16.63 19.73 -0.34
CA ASP A 465 -16.29 20.92 -1.16
C ASP A 465 -14.79 21.22 -1.03
N LEU A 466 -13.99 20.63 -1.92
CA LEU A 466 -12.53 20.79 -1.90
C LEU A 466 -12.09 22.18 -2.34
N ASP A 467 -12.85 22.87 -3.19
CA ASP A 467 -12.58 24.26 -3.53
C ASP A 467 -12.74 25.18 -2.33
N LYS A 468 -13.74 24.91 -1.48
CA LYS A 468 -13.91 25.65 -0.24
C LYS A 468 -12.77 25.39 0.73
N PHE A 469 -12.30 24.13 0.86
CA PHE A 469 -11.13 23.81 1.67
C PHE A 469 -9.90 24.63 1.23
N LYS A 470 -9.65 24.74 -0.09
CA LYS A 470 -8.55 25.54 -0.63
C LYS A 470 -8.71 27.02 -0.30
N ARG A 471 -9.87 27.60 -0.59
CA ARG A 471 -10.15 29.02 -0.36
C ARG A 471 -10.03 29.44 1.12
N CYS A 472 -10.41 28.54 2.03
CA CYS A 472 -10.34 28.77 3.46
C CYS A 472 -9.04 28.28 4.11
N HIS A 473 -8.06 27.83 3.33
CA HIS A 473 -6.80 27.26 3.83
C HIS A 473 -7.00 26.14 4.87
N PHE A 474 -8.11 25.39 4.73
CA PHE A 474 -8.42 24.29 5.63
C PHE A 474 -7.58 23.06 5.29
N ASN A 475 -6.96 22.44 6.29
CA ASN A 475 -6.19 21.20 6.14
C ASN A 475 -6.94 20.05 6.82
N LEU A 476 -7.65 19.25 6.01
CA LEU A 476 -8.48 18.15 6.49
C LEU A 476 -7.68 17.12 7.30
N LEU A 477 -6.56 16.64 6.76
CA LEU A 477 -5.78 15.59 7.41
C LEU A 477 -5.24 16.04 8.77
N GLU A 478 -4.58 17.19 8.83
CA GLU A 478 -3.99 17.68 10.08
C GLU A 478 -5.05 17.98 11.14
N THR A 479 -6.18 18.54 10.71
CA THR A 479 -7.31 18.80 11.62
C THR A 479 -7.87 17.49 12.17
N CYS A 480 -8.07 16.46 11.32
CA CYS A 480 -8.54 15.14 11.76
C CYS A 480 -7.54 14.46 12.70
N LEU A 481 -6.23 14.51 12.41
CA LEU A 481 -5.20 13.93 13.28
C LEU A 481 -5.13 14.67 14.63
N SER A 482 -5.26 15.99 14.64
CA SER A 482 -5.33 16.77 15.87
C SER A 482 -6.52 16.37 16.75
N GLU A 483 -7.70 16.21 16.15
CA GLU A 483 -8.89 15.75 16.85
C GLU A 483 -8.76 14.29 17.32
N LEU A 484 -8.16 13.42 16.52
CA LEU A 484 -7.90 12.02 16.91
C LEU A 484 -6.98 11.94 18.14
N ARG A 485 -5.90 12.75 18.17
CA ARG A 485 -5.02 12.87 19.36
C ARG A 485 -5.78 13.40 20.58
N ARG A 486 -6.71 14.33 20.42
CA ARG A 486 -7.54 14.90 21.49
C ARG A 486 -8.55 13.87 22.02
N ILE A 487 -9.26 13.18 21.14
CA ILE A 487 -10.29 12.19 21.50
C ILE A 487 -9.65 10.91 22.07
N LYS A 488 -8.48 10.50 21.54
CA LYS A 488 -7.67 9.32 21.88
C LYS A 488 -8.30 7.98 21.50
N SER A 489 -9.54 7.74 21.93
CA SER A 489 -10.27 6.48 21.69
C SER A 489 -11.67 6.80 21.19
N PRO A 490 -11.84 7.15 19.90
CA PRO A 490 -13.16 7.41 19.34
C PRO A 490 -13.98 6.12 19.30
N ILE A 491 -15.25 6.20 19.72
CA ILE A 491 -16.15 5.04 19.80
C ILE A 491 -16.57 4.60 18.40
N LEU A 492 -16.89 5.55 17.52
CA LEU A 492 -17.24 5.30 16.12
C LEU A 492 -16.12 5.73 15.17
N SER A 493 -14.88 5.48 15.58
CA SER A 493 -13.67 5.66 14.76
C SER A 493 -13.61 7.03 14.06
N ASP A 494 -13.52 7.05 12.74
CA ASP A 494 -13.43 8.26 11.91
C ASP A 494 -14.70 9.12 11.96
N GLN A 495 -15.88 8.52 12.16
CA GLN A 495 -17.15 9.25 12.22
C GLN A 495 -17.17 10.25 13.39
N ASP A 496 -16.70 9.86 14.56
CA ASP A 496 -16.59 10.74 15.73
C ASP A 496 -15.63 11.92 15.48
N VAL A 497 -14.48 11.61 14.85
CA VAL A 497 -13.48 12.61 14.50
C VAL A 497 -14.06 13.63 13.53
N LEU A 498 -14.70 13.17 12.44
CA LEU A 498 -15.28 14.05 11.43
C LEU A 498 -16.42 14.90 11.98
N ASN A 499 -17.25 14.34 12.87
CA ASN A 499 -18.33 15.10 13.54
C ASN A 499 -17.75 16.21 14.42
N SER A 500 -16.65 15.95 15.12
CA SER A 500 -15.95 16.96 15.91
C SER A 500 -15.32 18.06 15.03
N VAL A 501 -14.66 17.67 13.93
CA VAL A 501 -13.99 18.58 12.98
C VAL A 501 -15.00 19.51 12.28
N PHE A 502 -16.13 18.96 11.82
CA PHE A 502 -17.10 19.71 11.02
C PHE A 502 -18.30 20.25 11.81
N LYS A 503 -18.16 20.33 13.13
CA LYS A 503 -19.16 20.96 14.00
C LYS A 503 -19.54 22.36 13.46
N GLY A 504 -20.85 22.57 13.19
CA GLY A 504 -21.36 23.83 12.68
C GLY A 504 -21.09 24.12 11.20
N HIS A 505 -20.38 23.23 10.50
CA HIS A 505 -19.99 23.40 9.10
C HIS A 505 -20.48 22.27 8.18
N THR A 506 -21.53 21.57 8.58
CA THR A 506 -22.17 20.48 7.82
C THR A 506 -23.53 20.93 7.27
N PHE A 507 -23.72 20.77 5.97
CA PHE A 507 -25.04 20.85 5.32
C PHE A 507 -25.75 19.50 5.48
N PHE A 508 -27.01 19.51 5.96
CA PHE A 508 -27.72 18.25 6.21
C PHE A 508 -28.63 17.88 5.04
N PHE A 509 -28.35 16.74 4.40
CA PHE A 509 -29.19 16.12 3.41
C PHE A 509 -30.46 15.54 4.01
N ASN A 510 -31.43 15.26 3.16
CA ASN A 510 -32.57 14.42 3.52
C ASN A 510 -32.07 13.01 3.88
N THR A 511 -32.66 12.43 4.95
CA THR A 511 -32.27 11.10 5.46
C THR A 511 -32.37 9.98 4.42
N ARG A 512 -33.23 10.13 3.36
CA ARG A 512 -33.31 9.15 2.26
C ARG A 512 -31.95 8.88 1.56
N TRP A 513 -30.98 9.79 1.65
CA TRP A 513 -29.66 9.68 1.06
C TRP A 513 -28.67 8.87 1.92
N ASN A 514 -29.09 8.40 3.10
CA ASN A 514 -28.29 7.49 3.92
C ASN A 514 -29.19 6.82 4.95
N ILE A 515 -29.96 5.82 4.52
CA ILE A 515 -30.85 5.03 5.37
C ILE A 515 -30.04 3.92 6.05
N GLU A 516 -29.87 4.04 7.33
CA GLU A 516 -29.27 2.99 8.17
C GLU A 516 -30.30 1.89 8.43
N TRP A 517 -30.20 0.78 7.74
CA TRP A 517 -31.17 -0.30 7.74
C TRP A 517 -31.40 -0.97 9.09
N GLN A 518 -30.36 -1.02 9.94
CA GLN A 518 -30.41 -1.67 11.25
C GLN A 518 -31.39 -1.02 12.23
N ILE A 519 -31.72 0.25 12.07
CA ILE A 519 -32.66 0.96 12.94
C ILE A 519 -34.01 0.26 13.01
N LEU A 520 -34.36 -0.49 11.96
CA LEU A 520 -35.67 -1.15 11.85
C LEU A 520 -35.83 -2.37 12.75
N PHE A 521 -34.73 -3.06 13.08
CA PHE A 521 -34.77 -4.34 13.78
C PHE A 521 -33.80 -4.53 14.96
N GLU A 522 -32.71 -3.76 15.02
CA GLU A 522 -31.76 -3.89 16.13
C GLU A 522 -32.34 -3.38 17.47
N PHE A 523 -33.20 -2.37 17.43
CA PHE A 523 -33.66 -1.69 18.63
C PHE A 523 -35.12 -1.20 18.48
N PRO A 524 -36.13 -2.04 18.79
CA PRO A 524 -37.54 -1.64 18.76
C PRO A 524 -37.84 -0.42 19.64
N GLU A 525 -37.08 -0.19 20.72
CA GLU A 525 -37.18 0.98 21.59
C GLU A 525 -36.88 2.30 20.86
N TYR A 526 -36.08 2.28 19.81
CA TYR A 526 -35.75 3.48 19.04
C TYR A 526 -36.99 4.06 18.36
N GLN A 527 -37.91 3.22 17.89
CA GLN A 527 -39.17 3.70 17.31
C GLN A 527 -40.01 4.46 18.33
N LYS A 528 -39.99 4.07 19.62
CA LYS A 528 -40.69 4.74 20.71
C LYS A 528 -40.04 6.08 21.08
N ALA A 529 -38.71 6.21 20.92
CA ALA A 529 -37.95 7.42 21.23
C ALA A 529 -38.03 8.49 20.12
N MET A 530 -38.49 8.14 18.93
CA MET A 530 -38.66 9.12 17.84
C MET A 530 -39.71 10.17 18.19
N SER A 531 -39.40 11.45 17.94
CA SER A 531 -40.41 12.47 17.92
C SER A 531 -41.41 12.21 16.76
N SER A 532 -42.65 12.72 16.85
CA SER A 532 -43.62 12.60 15.77
C SER A 532 -43.10 13.15 14.44
N GLN A 533 -42.26 14.18 14.48
CA GLN A 533 -41.66 14.78 13.30
C GLN A 533 -40.55 13.86 12.73
N ASP A 534 -39.61 13.38 13.58
CA ASP A 534 -38.55 12.46 13.17
C ASP A 534 -39.14 11.17 12.58
N ALA A 535 -40.16 10.60 13.23
CA ALA A 535 -40.86 9.39 12.77
C ALA A 535 -41.55 9.57 11.42
N ARG A 536 -42.16 10.73 11.15
CA ARG A 536 -42.73 11.05 9.84
C ARG A 536 -41.67 11.18 8.76
N GLN A 537 -40.60 11.89 9.04
CA GLN A 537 -39.49 12.08 8.09
C GLN A 537 -38.82 10.75 7.78
N PHE A 538 -38.55 9.94 8.79
CA PHE A 538 -37.93 8.63 8.63
C PHE A 538 -38.82 7.66 7.85
N ARG A 539 -40.11 7.56 8.18
CA ARG A 539 -41.09 6.74 7.41
C ARG A 539 -41.17 7.17 5.94
N LYS A 540 -41.18 8.48 5.66
CA LYS A 540 -41.16 8.99 4.30
C LYS A 540 -39.88 8.61 3.57
N ALA A 541 -38.73 8.66 4.24
CA ALA A 541 -37.44 8.24 3.69
C ALA A 541 -37.42 6.73 3.39
N LEU A 542 -37.99 5.90 4.26
CA LEU A 542 -38.12 4.44 4.06
C LEU A 542 -39.02 4.07 2.88
N GLN A 543 -40.06 4.87 2.57
CA GLN A 543 -40.94 4.62 1.41
C GLN A 543 -40.25 4.85 0.07
N SER A 544 -39.22 5.69 0.03
CA SER A 544 -38.45 6.02 -1.18
C SER A 544 -36.98 6.25 -0.82
N PRO A 545 -36.24 5.20 -0.39
CA PRO A 545 -34.86 5.31 -0.08
C PRO A 545 -34.03 5.63 -1.34
N ALA A 546 -33.10 6.55 -1.24
CA ALA A 546 -32.16 6.84 -2.31
C ALA A 546 -30.82 6.07 -2.14
N ILE A 547 -30.39 5.93 -0.90
CA ILE A 547 -29.25 5.08 -0.53
C ILE A 547 -29.60 4.31 0.75
N ILE A 548 -29.47 2.99 0.70
CA ILE A 548 -29.51 2.12 1.86
C ILE A 548 -28.10 1.82 2.31
N HIS A 549 -27.83 2.02 3.60
CA HIS A 549 -26.50 1.82 4.19
C HIS A 549 -26.55 0.67 5.21
N TYR A 550 -25.72 -0.34 4.98
CA TYR A 550 -25.61 -1.53 5.83
C TYR A 550 -24.50 -1.35 6.88
N ALA A 551 -24.57 -0.26 7.65
CA ALA A 551 -23.49 0.24 8.52
C ALA A 551 -23.14 -0.66 9.73
N SER A 552 -24.02 -1.59 10.16
CA SER A 552 -23.80 -2.40 11.36
C SER A 552 -22.97 -3.66 11.11
N SER A 553 -22.68 -4.43 12.17
CA SER A 553 -22.10 -5.78 12.08
C SER A 553 -23.05 -6.80 11.41
N ILE A 554 -24.34 -6.55 11.45
CA ILE A 554 -25.38 -7.34 10.75
C ILE A 554 -25.41 -6.88 9.29
N LYS A 555 -25.06 -7.74 8.36
CA LYS A 555 -24.92 -7.42 6.95
C LYS A 555 -25.89 -8.27 6.10
N PRO A 556 -26.38 -7.78 4.96
CA PRO A 556 -27.31 -8.53 4.11
C PRO A 556 -26.71 -9.85 3.59
N TRP A 557 -25.41 -9.92 3.39
CA TRP A 557 -24.74 -11.15 2.98
C TRP A 557 -24.61 -12.21 4.10
N ASN A 558 -24.83 -11.83 5.37
CA ASN A 558 -24.85 -12.76 6.51
C ASN A 558 -26.28 -12.98 7.03
N HIS A 559 -27.19 -12.01 6.81
CA HIS A 559 -28.57 -11.98 7.31
C HIS A 559 -29.54 -11.65 6.16
N PRO A 560 -29.74 -12.56 5.20
CA PRO A 560 -30.52 -12.29 3.99
C PRO A 560 -32.03 -12.16 4.23
N ALA A 561 -32.53 -12.59 5.39
CA ALA A 561 -33.93 -12.49 5.76
C ALA A 561 -34.32 -11.13 6.37
N ASN A 562 -33.37 -10.25 6.62
CA ASN A 562 -33.66 -8.94 7.19
C ASN A 562 -34.24 -7.98 6.14
N GLU A 563 -35.05 -7.04 6.60
CA GLU A 563 -35.65 -6.00 5.74
C GLU A 563 -34.55 -5.25 4.93
N PHE A 564 -34.83 -4.93 3.68
CA PHE A 564 -33.90 -4.37 2.70
C PHE A 564 -32.69 -5.24 2.31
N ALA A 565 -32.49 -6.43 2.87
CA ALA A 565 -31.43 -7.34 2.40
C ALA A 565 -31.65 -7.75 0.95
N GLU A 566 -32.92 -7.87 0.51
CA GLU A 566 -33.29 -8.22 -0.86
C GLU A 566 -32.74 -7.21 -1.88
N GLU A 567 -32.70 -5.91 -1.53
CA GLU A 567 -32.13 -4.88 -2.41
C GLU A 567 -30.65 -5.14 -2.68
N TRP A 568 -29.89 -5.49 -1.65
CA TRP A 568 -28.48 -5.85 -1.82
C TRP A 568 -28.33 -7.11 -2.69
N TRP A 569 -29.12 -8.15 -2.43
CA TRP A 569 -29.08 -9.40 -3.18
C TRP A 569 -29.55 -9.23 -4.63
N ARG A 570 -30.41 -8.28 -4.92
CA ARG A 570 -30.86 -7.93 -6.30
C ARG A 570 -29.63 -7.54 -7.14
N TYR A 571 -28.79 -6.67 -6.63
CA TYR A 571 -27.56 -6.23 -7.34
C TYR A 571 -26.43 -7.24 -7.20
N ALA A 572 -26.31 -7.96 -6.10
CA ALA A 572 -25.28 -9.00 -5.93
C ALA A 572 -25.36 -10.08 -7.02
N ARG A 573 -26.57 -10.45 -7.45
CA ARG A 573 -26.80 -11.43 -8.53
C ARG A 573 -26.25 -11.00 -9.88
N THR A 574 -26.02 -9.72 -10.11
CA THR A 574 -25.46 -9.20 -11.35
C THR A 574 -23.94 -9.14 -11.35
N THR A 575 -23.30 -9.45 -10.22
CA THR A 575 -21.85 -9.40 -10.09
C THR A 575 -21.21 -10.78 -10.29
N ILE A 576 -19.97 -10.80 -10.77
CA ILE A 576 -19.16 -12.04 -10.88
C ILE A 576 -18.86 -12.67 -9.50
N TYR A 577 -19.14 -11.97 -8.42
CA TYR A 577 -18.90 -12.44 -7.04
C TYR A 577 -20.12 -13.14 -6.42
N TYR A 578 -21.22 -13.30 -7.16
CA TYR A 578 -22.47 -13.87 -6.62
C TYR A 578 -22.26 -15.25 -5.97
N GLU A 579 -21.60 -16.18 -6.66
CA GLU A 579 -21.31 -17.50 -6.12
C GLU A 579 -20.48 -17.45 -4.84
N ARG A 580 -19.51 -16.55 -4.79
CA ARG A 580 -18.70 -16.32 -3.58
C ARG A 580 -19.58 -15.85 -2.42
N PHE A 581 -20.51 -14.94 -2.65
CA PHE A 581 -21.45 -14.49 -1.61
C PHE A 581 -22.33 -15.63 -1.09
N ILE A 582 -22.82 -16.50 -1.97
CA ILE A 582 -23.55 -17.70 -1.55
C ILE A 582 -22.68 -18.64 -0.72
N GLN A 583 -21.42 -18.85 -1.11
CA GLN A 583 -20.49 -19.66 -0.33
C GLN A 583 -20.24 -19.04 1.07
N GLU A 584 -19.95 -17.73 1.13
CA GLU A 584 -19.75 -17.01 2.39
C GLU A 584 -21.00 -17.14 3.30
N LEU A 585 -22.21 -17.03 2.74
CA LEU A 585 -23.45 -17.19 3.46
C LEU A 585 -23.61 -18.64 4.04
N VAL A 586 -23.38 -19.65 3.21
CA VAL A 586 -23.48 -21.06 3.65
C VAL A 586 -22.46 -21.37 4.76
N PHE A 587 -21.24 -20.87 4.64
CA PHE A 587 -20.22 -21.05 5.67
C PHE A 587 -20.60 -20.34 6.98
N SER A 588 -21.12 -19.12 6.90
CA SER A 588 -21.58 -18.37 8.07
C SER A 588 -22.73 -19.08 8.80
N GLN A 589 -23.71 -19.62 8.06
CA GLN A 589 -24.83 -20.38 8.63
C GLN A 589 -24.37 -21.69 9.29
N ARG A 590 -23.42 -22.41 8.69
CA ARG A 590 -22.84 -23.63 9.30
C ARG A 590 -22.14 -23.29 10.63
N LYS A 591 -21.42 -22.19 10.69
CA LYS A 591 -20.74 -21.72 11.90
C LYS A 591 -21.76 -21.36 13.00
N ILE A 592 -22.85 -20.71 12.66
CA ILE A 592 -23.95 -20.36 13.58
C ILE A 592 -24.63 -21.62 14.12
N ASN A 593 -24.94 -22.59 13.24
CA ASN A 593 -25.60 -23.83 13.64
C ASN A 593 -24.74 -24.71 14.53
N SER A 594 -23.43 -24.83 14.24
CA SER A 594 -22.49 -25.53 15.11
C SER A 594 -22.37 -24.86 16.49
N TRP A 595 -22.46 -23.54 16.54
CA TRP A 595 -22.47 -22.75 17.76
C TRP A 595 -23.76 -22.96 18.59
N ALA A 596 -24.91 -22.95 17.94
CA ALA A 596 -26.19 -23.21 18.61
C ALA A 596 -26.15 -24.60 19.30
N LEU A 597 -25.56 -25.60 18.64
CA LEU A 597 -25.37 -26.91 19.19
C LEU A 597 -24.39 -26.91 20.39
N VAL A 598 -23.28 -26.22 20.28
CA VAL A 598 -22.29 -26.06 21.38
C VAL A 598 -22.89 -25.33 22.57
N ILE A 599 -23.69 -24.28 22.33
CA ILE A 599 -24.40 -23.53 23.38
C ILE A 599 -25.43 -24.44 24.04
N GLN A 600 -26.20 -25.21 23.26
CA GLN A 600 -27.20 -26.17 23.78
C GLN A 600 -26.56 -27.26 24.63
N LEU A 601 -25.42 -27.82 24.19
CA LEU A 601 -24.62 -28.76 24.98
C LEU A 601 -24.05 -28.10 26.24
N ALA A 602 -23.52 -26.87 26.11
CA ALA A 602 -23.01 -26.13 27.25
C ALA A 602 -24.10 -25.79 28.27
N ASP A 603 -25.31 -25.42 27.84
CA ASP A 603 -26.43 -25.17 28.75
C ASP A 603 -26.87 -26.43 29.47
N LYS A 604 -26.73 -27.61 28.84
CA LYS A 604 -27.06 -28.92 29.42
C LYS A 604 -26.04 -29.39 30.47
N PHE A 605 -24.74 -29.13 30.23
CA PHE A 605 -23.66 -29.65 31.09
C PHE A 605 -22.97 -28.58 31.98
N LEU A 606 -23.19 -27.33 31.71
CA LEU A 606 -22.56 -26.20 32.40
C LEU A 606 -23.59 -25.11 32.65
N PRO A 607 -24.31 -25.16 33.77
CA PRO A 607 -25.36 -24.17 34.09
C PRO A 607 -24.88 -22.74 34.00
N ARG A 608 -25.76 -21.83 33.54
CA ARG A 608 -25.46 -20.39 33.41
C ARG A 608 -25.06 -19.81 34.77
N GLY A 609 -24.00 -18.99 34.81
CA GLY A 609 -23.50 -18.37 36.05
C GLY A 609 -22.41 -19.14 36.77
N THR A 610 -22.02 -20.34 36.32
CA THR A 610 -20.94 -21.08 36.97
C THR A 610 -19.55 -20.61 36.54
N LYS A 611 -18.57 -20.64 37.48
CA LYS A 611 -17.16 -20.30 37.20
C LYS A 611 -16.55 -21.17 36.10
N ARG A 612 -16.97 -22.44 35.97
CA ARG A 612 -16.53 -23.38 34.90
C ARG A 612 -16.99 -22.89 33.52
N ARG A 613 -18.21 -22.39 33.41
CA ARG A 613 -18.74 -21.85 32.12
C ARG A 613 -17.98 -20.58 31.72
N GLU A 614 -17.70 -19.67 32.62
CA GLU A 614 -16.94 -18.44 32.33
C GLU A 614 -15.47 -18.77 31.96
N PHE A 615 -14.88 -19.80 32.55
CA PHE A 615 -13.54 -20.26 32.19
C PHE A 615 -13.50 -20.84 30.75
N ILE A 616 -14.48 -21.64 30.35
CA ILE A 616 -14.58 -22.18 29.00
C ILE A 616 -14.84 -21.08 27.98
N LYS A 617 -15.67 -20.07 28.30
CA LYS A 617 -15.84 -18.88 27.44
C LYS A 617 -14.54 -18.09 27.26
N ARG A 618 -13.71 -17.99 28.30
CA ARG A 618 -12.39 -17.34 28.22
C ARG A 618 -11.42 -18.11 27.34
N ILE A 619 -11.32 -19.40 27.49
CA ILE A 619 -10.48 -20.27 26.63
C ILE A 619 -10.96 -20.17 25.19
N TYR A 620 -12.25 -20.24 24.96
CA TYR A 620 -12.80 -20.14 23.62
C TYR A 620 -12.52 -18.79 22.96
N ARG A 621 -12.70 -17.68 23.68
CA ARG A 621 -12.32 -16.35 23.18
C ARG A 621 -10.83 -16.27 22.86
N ALA A 622 -9.96 -16.91 23.64
CA ALA A 622 -8.52 -16.94 23.39
C ALA A 622 -8.09 -17.81 22.19
N LEU A 623 -8.91 -18.78 21.78
CA LEU A 623 -8.60 -19.70 20.67
C LEU A 623 -9.23 -19.28 19.32
N HIS A 624 -10.16 -18.34 19.31
CA HIS A 624 -10.94 -17.99 18.12
C HIS A 624 -10.93 -16.46 17.80
N PHE A 625 -10.05 -15.71 18.47
CA PHE A 625 -9.72 -14.31 18.16
C PHE A 625 -8.17 -14.20 17.95
#